data_9c22793738ec65bfdb78b9465b0eb0f1
#
_entry.id   9c22793738ec65bfdb78b9465b0eb0f1
#
_cell.length_a   1.000
_cell.length_b   1.000
_cell.length_c   1.000
_cell.angle_alpha   90.00
_cell.angle_beta   90.00
_cell.angle_gamma   90.00
#
_symmetry.space_group_name_H-M   'P 1'
#
loop_
_entity.id
_entity.type
_entity.pdbx_description
1 polymer ?
#
loop_
_entity_poly.entity_id
_entity_poly.type
_entity_poly.pdbx_seq_one_letter_code
_entity_poly.pdbx_strand_id
1 'polypeptide(L)'
;MRYTWIDEYLLSKAGVTKDLQKDWNWIRYQIGGKMFAAVCLGEDDKPYYITLKLEPMEGDFLRQQYKDIIPGYYMNKMHWNSVKPDGEVPDDLLKDLLDKSYQLVLEGFSKKKQQEILGAGESANNISCCGTDCCKCSFFGNVCKGCNASLGRVFHAPEGKACAIYECSINQKGLQGCGECEHVPCEIWRRTKDPSYTEEEFERSIQERIERLKTVTGSPIKG
;
A
#
# COMPACT_ATOMS: atom_id res chain seq x y z
N MET A 1 -15.27 9.09 20.92
CA MET A 1 -13.97 8.60 20.40
C MET A 1 -13.20 9.77 19.82
N ARG A 2 -11.99 10.01 20.31
CA ARG A 2 -11.08 11.07 19.86
C ARG A 2 -10.59 10.85 18.42
N TYR A 3 -10.30 9.61 18.05
CA TYR A 3 -9.71 9.24 16.76
C TYR A 3 -10.79 9.08 15.67
N THR A 4 -11.40 10.19 15.25
CA THR A 4 -12.49 10.19 14.25
C THR A 4 -12.03 9.78 12.85
N TRP A 5 -10.73 9.89 12.59
CA TRP A 5 -10.07 9.56 11.32
C TRP A 5 -9.83 8.05 11.10
N ILE A 6 -10.02 7.21 12.13
CA ILE A 6 -9.55 5.80 12.10
C ILE A 6 -10.21 4.96 11.01
N ASP A 7 -11.50 5.16 10.79
CA ASP A 7 -12.25 4.41 9.79
C ASP A 7 -11.74 4.68 8.36
N GLU A 8 -11.66 5.94 8.00
CA GLU A 8 -11.15 6.38 6.70
C GLU A 8 -9.69 5.97 6.51
N TYR A 9 -8.86 6.15 7.54
CA TYR A 9 -7.45 5.78 7.50
C TYR A 9 -7.23 4.28 7.26
N LEU A 10 -7.97 3.42 7.95
CA LEU A 10 -7.85 1.97 7.78
C LEU A 10 -8.40 1.51 6.44
N LEU A 11 -9.51 2.07 5.98
CA LEU A 11 -10.10 1.74 4.68
C LEU A 11 -9.28 2.26 3.50
N SER A 12 -8.42 3.25 3.69
CA SER A 12 -7.49 3.72 2.64
C SER A 12 -6.36 2.75 2.33
N LYS A 13 -6.12 1.75 3.19
CA LYS A 13 -5.06 0.75 2.98
C LYS A 13 -5.49 -0.32 1.98
N ALA A 14 -4.52 -0.81 1.20
CA ALA A 14 -4.76 -1.79 0.14
C ALA A 14 -5.42 -3.08 0.68
N GLY A 15 -6.46 -3.53 0.01
CA GLY A 15 -7.14 -4.80 0.28
C GLY A 15 -7.86 -4.88 1.62
N VAL A 16 -8.05 -3.75 2.33
CA VAL A 16 -8.77 -3.73 3.59
C VAL A 16 -10.27 -3.85 3.36
N THR A 17 -10.86 -4.75 4.11
CA THR A 17 -12.32 -4.91 4.23
C THR A 17 -12.77 -4.62 5.64
N LYS A 18 -13.99 -4.14 5.80
CA LYS A 18 -14.61 -3.81 7.07
C LYS A 18 -15.90 -4.60 7.24
N ASP A 19 -16.12 -5.18 8.40
CA ASP A 19 -17.39 -5.79 8.78
C ASP A 19 -17.74 -5.54 10.25
N LEU A 20 -19.00 -5.76 10.61
CA LEU A 20 -19.46 -5.79 11.98
C LEU A 20 -19.63 -7.24 12.43
N GLN A 21 -18.81 -7.70 13.37
CA GLN A 21 -18.99 -8.98 14.04
C GLN A 21 -20.04 -8.82 15.16
N LYS A 22 -21.25 -9.21 14.89
CA LYS A 22 -22.41 -8.97 15.75
C LYS A 22 -22.33 -9.63 17.13
N ASP A 23 -21.78 -10.85 17.22
CA ASP A 23 -21.66 -11.59 18.48
C ASP A 23 -20.75 -10.91 19.49
N TRP A 24 -19.77 -10.12 19.00
CA TRP A 24 -18.79 -9.40 19.81
C TRP A 24 -19.05 -7.90 19.84
N ASN A 25 -19.94 -7.41 18.99
CA ASN A 25 -20.18 -5.99 18.70
C ASN A 25 -18.89 -5.25 18.33
N TRP A 26 -18.11 -5.83 17.37
CA TRP A 26 -16.82 -5.29 16.95
C TRP A 26 -16.83 -4.93 15.47
N ILE A 27 -16.41 -3.71 15.17
CA ILE A 27 -16.06 -3.30 13.79
C ILE A 27 -14.66 -3.83 13.51
N ARG A 28 -14.55 -4.83 12.63
CA ARG A 28 -13.28 -5.45 12.28
C ARG A 28 -12.73 -4.89 10.97
N TYR A 29 -11.41 -4.69 10.94
CA TYR A 29 -10.66 -4.36 9.73
C TYR A 29 -9.75 -5.53 9.41
N GLN A 30 -9.88 -6.06 8.18
CA GLN A 30 -9.27 -7.30 7.77
C GLN A 30 -8.56 -7.14 6.42
N ILE A 31 -7.52 -7.95 6.21
CA ILE A 31 -6.88 -8.16 4.92
C ILE A 31 -6.84 -9.65 4.62
N GLY A 32 -7.26 -10.07 3.43
CA GLY A 32 -7.28 -11.49 3.07
C GLY A 32 -8.05 -12.37 4.07
N GLY A 33 -9.06 -11.83 4.73
CA GLY A 33 -9.87 -12.51 5.74
C GLY A 33 -9.23 -12.61 7.13
N LYS A 34 -8.04 -12.03 7.37
CA LYS A 34 -7.40 -11.97 8.69
C LYS A 34 -7.53 -10.58 9.28
N MET A 35 -8.00 -10.50 10.51
CA MET A 35 -8.13 -9.25 11.25
C MET A 35 -6.74 -8.72 11.65
N PHE A 36 -6.52 -7.43 11.44
CA PHE A 36 -5.35 -6.70 11.92
C PHE A 36 -5.71 -5.57 12.90
N ALA A 37 -6.93 -5.04 12.83
CA ALA A 37 -7.45 -4.06 13.77
C ALA A 37 -8.94 -4.24 14.00
N ALA A 38 -9.43 -3.77 15.12
CA ALA A 38 -10.86 -3.66 15.37
C ALA A 38 -11.18 -2.46 16.28
N VAL A 39 -12.39 -1.92 16.14
CA VAL A 39 -13.01 -0.99 17.07
C VAL A 39 -14.08 -1.77 17.84
N CYS A 40 -13.85 -1.95 19.13
CA CYS A 40 -14.74 -2.70 20.03
C CYS A 40 -15.84 -1.75 20.54
N LEU A 41 -17.09 -2.11 20.33
CA LEU A 41 -18.26 -1.32 20.75
C LEU A 41 -18.88 -1.91 22.02
N GLY A 42 -19.28 -1.05 22.93
CA GLY A 42 -20.05 -1.41 24.12
C GLY A 42 -21.53 -1.68 23.79
N GLU A 43 -22.33 -1.96 24.82
CA GLU A 43 -23.79 -2.18 24.70
C GLU A 43 -24.52 -0.93 24.18
N ASP A 44 -23.94 0.26 24.36
CA ASP A 44 -24.44 1.55 23.89
C ASP A 44 -23.90 1.94 22.50
N ASP A 45 -23.31 0.99 21.77
CA ASP A 45 -22.65 1.17 20.48
C ASP A 45 -21.51 2.21 20.47
N LYS A 46 -21.01 2.59 21.66
CA LYS A 46 -19.84 3.48 21.74
C LYS A 46 -18.56 2.69 21.79
N PRO A 47 -17.52 3.16 21.07
CA PRO A 47 -16.19 2.57 21.13
C PRO A 47 -15.62 2.60 22.55
N TYR A 48 -15.15 1.46 23.04
CA TYR A 48 -14.46 1.37 24.32
C TYR A 48 -13.01 0.89 24.20
N TYR A 49 -12.65 0.23 23.10
CA TYR A 49 -11.26 -0.07 22.73
C TYR A 49 -11.04 -0.03 21.22
N ILE A 50 -9.82 0.36 20.85
CA ILE A 50 -9.23 0.11 19.52
C ILE A 50 -8.21 -1.00 19.74
N THR A 51 -8.38 -2.16 19.10
CA THR A 51 -7.47 -3.28 19.27
C THR A 51 -6.65 -3.51 18.00
N LEU A 52 -5.36 -3.81 18.19
CA LEU A 52 -4.39 -3.96 17.10
C LEU A 52 -3.27 -4.94 17.49
N LYS A 53 -2.54 -5.43 16.50
CA LYS A 53 -1.52 -6.45 16.67
C LYS A 53 -0.13 -5.84 16.62
N LEU A 54 0.74 -6.20 17.56
CA LEU A 54 2.13 -5.76 17.61
C LEU A 54 3.07 -6.94 17.88
N GLU A 55 4.35 -6.73 17.59
CA GLU A 55 5.37 -7.61 18.11
C GLU A 55 5.40 -7.57 19.63
N PRO A 56 5.63 -8.71 20.33
CA PRO A 56 5.51 -8.80 21.79
C PRO A 56 6.36 -7.78 22.53
N MET A 57 7.62 -7.60 22.15
CA MET A 57 8.54 -6.66 22.81
C MET A 57 8.08 -5.21 22.65
N GLU A 58 7.58 -4.85 21.48
CA GLU A 58 7.05 -3.50 21.22
C GLU A 58 5.77 -3.25 22.01
N GLY A 59 4.87 -4.23 22.05
CA GLY A 59 3.65 -4.16 22.86
C GLY A 59 3.96 -3.96 24.35
N ASP A 60 4.92 -4.73 24.90
CA ASP A 60 5.36 -4.60 26.29
C ASP A 60 5.95 -3.22 26.58
N PHE A 61 6.80 -2.72 25.72
CA PHE A 61 7.40 -1.40 25.84
C PHE A 61 6.35 -0.27 25.83
N LEU A 62 5.41 -0.31 24.89
CA LEU A 62 4.36 0.70 24.78
C LEU A 62 3.39 0.70 25.96
N ARG A 63 3.06 -0.47 26.51
CA ARG A 63 2.22 -0.58 27.70
C ARG A 63 2.88 -0.01 28.95
N GLN A 64 4.21 0.03 29.01
CA GLN A 64 4.94 0.68 30.11
C GLN A 64 4.93 2.21 29.97
N GLN A 65 4.91 2.72 28.73
CA GLN A 65 4.93 4.16 28.47
C GLN A 65 3.57 4.82 28.49
N TYR A 66 2.53 4.11 28.01
CA TYR A 66 1.20 4.66 27.83
C TYR A 66 0.17 3.86 28.66
N LYS A 67 -0.36 4.48 29.70
CA LYS A 67 -1.41 3.89 30.57
C LYS A 67 -2.69 3.51 29.82
N ASP A 68 -2.89 4.11 28.63
CA ASP A 68 -4.06 3.89 27.77
C ASP A 68 -3.84 2.77 26.76
N ILE A 69 -2.68 2.14 26.74
CA ILE A 69 -2.38 0.92 26.00
C ILE A 69 -2.31 -0.25 27.00
N ILE A 70 -3.18 -1.22 26.82
CA ILE A 70 -3.28 -2.42 27.68
C ILE A 70 -3.15 -3.70 26.85
N PRO A 71 -2.83 -4.87 27.45
CA PRO A 71 -2.93 -6.13 26.76
C PRO A 71 -4.31 -6.35 26.16
N GLY A 72 -4.40 -6.98 24.99
CA GLY A 72 -5.64 -7.23 24.27
C GLY A 72 -6.71 -7.84 25.19
N TYR A 73 -7.83 -7.15 25.36
CA TYR A 73 -8.80 -7.47 26.40
C TYR A 73 -9.44 -8.85 26.21
N TYR A 74 -9.86 -9.18 24.97
CA TYR A 74 -10.46 -10.47 24.62
C TYR A 74 -9.60 -11.31 23.66
N MET A 75 -8.32 -10.96 23.50
CA MET A 75 -7.44 -11.53 22.49
C MET A 75 -6.19 -12.16 23.13
N ASN A 76 -5.38 -12.85 22.31
CA ASN A 76 -4.06 -13.29 22.74
C ASN A 76 -3.20 -12.10 23.16
N LYS A 77 -2.97 -11.99 24.46
CA LYS A 77 -2.30 -10.85 25.13
C LYS A 77 -0.83 -10.68 24.75
N MET A 78 -0.23 -11.68 24.10
CA MET A 78 1.16 -11.61 23.63
C MET A 78 1.29 -10.68 22.45
N HIS A 79 0.36 -10.73 21.51
CA HIS A 79 0.41 -9.97 20.27
C HIS A 79 -0.60 -8.83 20.19
N TRP A 80 -1.73 -8.97 20.87
CA TRP A 80 -2.81 -8.00 20.77
C TRP A 80 -2.76 -6.97 21.89
N ASN A 81 -2.99 -5.73 21.52
CA ASN A 81 -3.03 -4.59 22.40
C ASN A 81 -4.32 -3.82 22.19
N SER A 82 -4.87 -3.28 23.25
CA SER A 82 -6.07 -2.45 23.23
C SER A 82 -5.72 -1.04 23.66
N VAL A 83 -6.13 -0.07 22.87
CA VAL A 83 -5.92 1.38 23.09
C VAL A 83 -7.25 2.00 23.48
N LYS A 84 -7.28 2.82 24.53
CA LYS A 84 -8.50 3.55 24.92
C LYS A 84 -8.84 4.61 23.87
N PRO A 85 -10.09 4.67 23.38
CA PRO A 85 -10.46 5.56 22.27
C PRO A 85 -10.50 7.05 22.64
N ASP A 86 -10.53 7.36 23.94
CA ASP A 86 -10.48 8.74 24.47
C ASP A 86 -9.18 9.02 25.23
N GLY A 87 -8.17 8.13 25.09
CA GLY A 87 -6.89 8.22 25.77
C GLY A 87 -5.94 9.28 25.18
N GLU A 88 -4.74 9.34 25.76
CA GLU A 88 -3.72 10.36 25.44
C GLU A 88 -2.69 9.90 24.39
N VAL A 89 -2.87 8.71 23.78
CA VAL A 89 -1.95 8.21 22.74
C VAL A 89 -1.98 9.18 21.55
N PRO A 90 -0.83 9.73 21.11
CA PRO A 90 -0.79 10.66 19.99
C PRO A 90 -1.33 10.02 18.69
N ASP A 91 -2.00 10.82 17.86
CA ASP A 91 -2.61 10.37 16.61
C ASP A 91 -1.57 9.74 15.66
N ASP A 92 -0.40 10.36 15.52
CA ASP A 92 0.66 9.86 14.65
C ASP A 92 1.21 8.51 15.16
N LEU A 93 1.39 8.39 16.48
CA LEU A 93 1.79 7.12 17.06
C LEU A 93 0.73 6.04 16.80
N LEU A 94 -0.56 6.33 17.02
CA LEU A 94 -1.61 5.35 16.77
C LEU A 94 -1.68 4.94 15.29
N LYS A 95 -1.46 5.86 14.35
CA LYS A 95 -1.35 5.54 12.93
C LYS A 95 -0.18 4.58 12.65
N ASP A 96 0.99 4.87 13.20
CA ASP A 96 2.18 4.00 13.07
C ASP A 96 1.91 2.58 13.61
N LEU A 97 1.24 2.48 14.76
CA LEU A 97 0.88 1.20 15.35
C LEU A 97 -0.13 0.42 14.50
N LEU A 98 -1.10 1.10 13.90
CA LEU A 98 -2.06 0.49 12.97
C LEU A 98 -1.38 0.04 11.67
N ASP A 99 -0.38 0.79 11.18
CA ASP A 99 0.43 0.42 10.03
C ASP A 99 1.26 -0.82 10.31
N LYS A 100 1.91 -0.88 11.46
CA LYS A 100 2.65 -2.07 11.91
C LYS A 100 1.74 -3.28 12.04
N SER A 101 0.55 -3.10 12.61
CA SER A 101 -0.44 -4.18 12.73
C SER A 101 -0.86 -4.72 11.36
N TYR A 102 -1.11 -3.83 10.40
CA TYR A 102 -1.41 -4.19 9.02
C TYR A 102 -0.25 -4.98 8.40
N GLN A 103 1.00 -4.51 8.54
CA GLN A 103 2.19 -5.17 8.00
C GLN A 103 2.41 -6.56 8.61
N LEU A 104 2.30 -6.71 9.92
CA LEU A 104 2.44 -8.00 10.61
C LEU A 104 1.46 -9.06 10.07
N VAL A 105 0.23 -8.66 9.79
CA VAL A 105 -0.76 -9.58 9.23
C VAL A 105 -0.48 -9.83 7.76
N LEU A 106 -0.08 -8.83 6.99
CA LEU A 106 0.27 -8.96 5.57
C LEU A 106 1.45 -9.91 5.38
N GLU A 107 2.52 -9.77 6.17
CA GLU A 107 3.71 -10.64 6.12
C GLU A 107 3.41 -12.10 6.45
N GLY A 108 2.35 -12.36 7.22
CA GLY A 108 1.84 -13.70 7.53
C GLY A 108 1.14 -14.41 6.37
N PHE A 109 1.07 -13.81 5.17
CA PHE A 109 0.59 -14.44 3.95
C PHE A 109 1.75 -14.85 3.03
N SER A 110 1.49 -15.79 2.11
CA SER A 110 2.43 -16.10 1.03
C SER A 110 2.67 -14.88 0.15
N LYS A 111 3.84 -14.78 -0.49
CA LYS A 111 4.16 -13.66 -1.39
C LYS A 111 3.11 -13.43 -2.47
N LYS A 112 2.58 -14.50 -3.05
CA LYS A 112 1.46 -14.43 -4.01
C LYS A 112 0.24 -13.75 -3.39
N LYS A 113 -0.15 -14.17 -2.17
CA LYS A 113 -1.32 -13.60 -1.50
C LYS A 113 -1.09 -12.15 -1.06
N GLN A 114 0.12 -11.79 -0.66
CA GLN A 114 0.49 -10.40 -0.38
C GLN A 114 0.29 -9.53 -1.63
N GLN A 115 0.74 -10.00 -2.79
CA GLN A 115 0.55 -9.32 -4.07
C GLN A 115 -0.94 -9.14 -4.41
N GLU A 116 -1.75 -10.19 -4.26
CA GLU A 116 -3.21 -10.10 -4.46
C GLU A 116 -3.85 -9.04 -3.54
N ILE A 117 -3.49 -9.03 -2.25
CA ILE A 117 -4.01 -8.07 -1.26
C ILE A 117 -3.60 -6.64 -1.61
N LEU A 118 -2.36 -6.44 -2.01
CA LEU A 118 -1.84 -5.12 -2.39
C LEU A 118 -2.38 -4.62 -3.74
N GLY A 119 -3.28 -5.39 -4.37
CA GLY A 119 -3.80 -5.08 -5.69
C GLY A 119 -2.81 -5.39 -6.81
N ALA A 120 -1.75 -6.16 -6.49
CA ALA A 120 -0.72 -6.55 -7.43
C ALA A 120 -1.14 -7.69 -8.37
N GLY A 121 -2.42 -8.05 -8.37
CA GLY A 121 -2.93 -9.19 -9.14
C GLY A 121 -4.13 -8.92 -10.01
N GLU A 122 -4.33 -7.77 -10.62
CA GLU A 122 -5.35 -7.48 -11.67
C GLU A 122 -5.75 -6.00 -11.73
N SER A 123 -4.81 -5.07 -11.64
CA SER A 123 -5.18 -3.67 -11.77
C SER A 123 -4.28 -2.94 -12.75
N ALA A 124 -4.88 -2.30 -13.71
CA ALA A 124 -4.27 -1.29 -14.56
C ALA A 124 -3.47 -0.23 -13.77
N ASN A 125 -3.75 -0.10 -12.47
CA ASN A 125 -3.06 0.82 -11.54
C ASN A 125 -1.61 0.41 -11.17
N ASN A 126 -1.21 -0.85 -11.35
CA ASN A 126 0.16 -1.29 -11.06
C ASN A 126 1.07 -1.28 -12.31
N ILE A 127 0.49 -0.96 -13.44
CA ILE A 127 1.27 -0.64 -14.65
C ILE A 127 1.63 0.84 -14.57
N SER A 128 2.94 1.11 -14.57
CA SER A 128 3.44 2.48 -14.56
C SER A 128 3.06 3.22 -15.85
N CYS A 129 3.17 4.54 -15.84
CA CYS A 129 2.94 5.37 -17.03
C CYS A 129 3.78 4.95 -18.25
N CYS A 130 4.88 4.26 -18.04
CA CYS A 130 5.74 3.72 -19.11
C CYS A 130 5.56 2.21 -19.35
N GLY A 131 4.51 1.57 -18.84
CA GLY A 131 4.22 0.16 -19.06
C GLY A 131 5.04 -0.84 -18.23
N THR A 132 5.86 -0.37 -17.29
CA THR A 132 6.55 -1.26 -16.35
C THR A 132 5.54 -1.85 -15.39
N ASP A 133 5.55 -3.16 -15.23
CA ASP A 133 4.74 -3.87 -14.24
C ASP A 133 5.44 -3.78 -12.88
N CYS A 134 4.91 -2.92 -12.01
CA CYS A 134 5.45 -2.73 -10.67
C CYS A 134 5.43 -4.03 -9.84
N CYS A 135 4.48 -4.93 -10.09
CA CYS A 135 4.36 -6.19 -9.36
C CYS A 135 5.52 -7.16 -9.61
N LYS A 136 6.19 -7.00 -10.76
CA LYS A 136 7.38 -7.78 -11.11
C LYS A 136 8.68 -7.16 -10.60
N CYS A 137 8.61 -5.98 -10.01
CA CYS A 137 9.76 -5.25 -9.48
C CYS A 137 10.06 -5.68 -8.03
N SER A 138 11.30 -6.08 -7.75
CA SER A 138 11.74 -6.49 -6.41
C SER A 138 11.69 -5.37 -5.35
N PHE A 139 11.63 -4.12 -5.78
CA PHE A 139 11.54 -2.95 -4.92
C PHE A 139 10.11 -2.54 -4.59
N PHE A 140 9.11 -3.08 -5.31
CA PHE A 140 7.71 -2.71 -5.12
C PHE A 140 7.17 -3.24 -3.78
N GLY A 141 6.44 -2.40 -3.06
CA GLY A 141 5.86 -2.74 -1.76
C GLY A 141 6.84 -2.64 -0.57
N ASN A 142 8.12 -2.40 -0.84
CA ASN A 142 9.16 -2.23 0.19
C ASN A 142 9.72 -0.79 0.13
N VAL A 143 10.72 -0.55 -0.74
CA VAL A 143 11.35 0.78 -0.88
C VAL A 143 10.65 1.65 -1.94
N CYS A 144 9.74 1.09 -2.73
CA CYS A 144 9.01 1.78 -3.79
C CYS A 144 7.51 1.49 -3.73
N LYS A 145 6.70 2.54 -3.66
CA LYS A 145 5.23 2.45 -3.68
C LYS A 145 4.63 2.34 -5.10
N GLY A 146 5.49 2.28 -6.11
CA GLY A 146 5.08 2.31 -7.52
C GLY A 146 5.01 3.74 -8.08
N CYS A 147 5.13 3.84 -9.39
CA CYS A 147 5.23 5.12 -10.11
C CYS A 147 4.00 6.02 -9.88
N ASN A 148 2.81 5.43 -9.93
CA ASN A 148 1.56 6.18 -9.79
C ASN A 148 1.38 6.72 -8.37
N ALA A 149 1.60 5.89 -7.34
CA ALA A 149 1.46 6.29 -5.94
C ALA A 149 2.54 7.27 -5.48
N SER A 150 3.73 7.21 -6.09
CA SER A 150 4.88 8.09 -5.77
C SER A 150 4.94 9.33 -6.67
N LEU A 151 3.96 9.56 -7.54
CA LEU A 151 3.95 10.66 -8.49
C LEU A 151 5.26 10.75 -9.31
N GLY A 152 5.75 9.58 -9.74
CA GLY A 152 7.00 9.43 -10.48
C GLY A 152 8.28 9.53 -9.65
N ARG A 153 8.21 9.81 -8.35
CA ARG A 153 9.36 9.88 -7.44
C ARG A 153 9.74 8.48 -6.96
N VAL A 154 10.32 7.71 -7.86
CA VAL A 154 10.70 6.31 -7.64
C VAL A 154 12.18 6.21 -7.28
N PHE A 155 12.62 5.07 -6.73
CA PHE A 155 13.96 4.87 -6.19
C PHE A 155 15.11 5.18 -7.17
N HIS A 156 14.89 5.02 -8.47
CA HIS A 156 15.88 5.30 -9.52
C HIS A 156 15.77 6.71 -10.10
N ALA A 157 14.81 7.52 -9.68
CA ALA A 157 14.71 8.92 -10.12
C ALA A 157 15.71 9.79 -9.34
N PRO A 158 16.19 10.90 -9.90
CA PRO A 158 17.02 11.84 -9.17
C PRO A 158 16.31 12.36 -7.92
N GLU A 159 17.08 12.60 -6.86
CA GLU A 159 16.54 13.04 -5.57
C GLU A 159 15.61 14.27 -5.73
N GLY A 160 14.42 14.17 -5.15
CA GLY A 160 13.39 15.22 -5.21
C GLY A 160 12.72 15.42 -6.58
N LYS A 161 13.08 14.65 -7.61
CA LYS A 161 12.52 14.76 -8.97
C LYS A 161 11.71 13.51 -9.35
N ALA A 162 10.79 13.70 -10.29
CA ALA A 162 10.12 12.56 -10.92
C ALA A 162 11.02 11.90 -11.98
N CYS A 163 10.76 10.63 -12.25
CA CYS A 163 11.36 9.92 -13.40
C CYS A 163 11.08 10.69 -14.71
N ALA A 164 12.06 10.79 -15.60
CA ALA A 164 11.96 11.56 -16.83
C ALA A 164 10.76 11.15 -17.69
N ILE A 165 10.40 9.88 -17.72
CA ILE A 165 9.23 9.39 -18.47
C ILE A 165 7.94 9.90 -17.81
N TYR A 166 7.83 9.83 -16.47
CA TYR A 166 6.68 10.33 -15.73
C TYR A 166 6.53 11.86 -15.92
N GLU A 167 7.62 12.57 -15.80
CA GLU A 167 7.65 14.02 -16.01
C GLU A 167 7.13 14.41 -17.39
N CYS A 168 7.61 13.72 -18.45
CA CYS A 168 7.18 13.99 -19.81
C CYS A 168 5.71 13.61 -20.06
N SER A 169 5.29 12.39 -19.68
CA SER A 169 3.96 11.88 -20.04
C SER A 169 2.85 12.46 -19.21
N ILE A 170 3.03 12.54 -17.88
CA ILE A 170 1.99 12.95 -16.95
C ILE A 170 2.03 14.46 -16.71
N ASN A 171 3.19 14.99 -16.26
CA ASN A 171 3.28 16.37 -15.82
C ASN A 171 3.28 17.38 -16.96
N GLN A 172 4.01 17.09 -18.07
CA GLN A 172 4.14 18.04 -19.18
C GLN A 172 3.08 17.85 -20.26
N LYS A 173 2.76 16.59 -20.62
CA LYS A 173 1.79 16.31 -21.68
C LYS A 173 0.36 16.09 -21.19
N GLY A 174 0.15 15.89 -19.88
CA GLY A 174 -1.17 15.64 -19.28
C GLY A 174 -1.82 14.32 -19.73
N LEU A 175 -1.01 13.34 -20.19
CA LEU A 175 -1.48 12.03 -20.62
C LEU A 175 -1.69 11.12 -19.40
N GLN A 176 -2.52 10.08 -19.54
CA GLN A 176 -2.67 9.03 -18.51
C GLN A 176 -1.44 8.12 -18.46
N GLY A 177 -0.67 8.06 -19.55
CA GLY A 177 0.56 7.29 -19.70
C GLY A 177 1.11 7.34 -21.10
N CYS A 178 2.26 6.69 -21.30
CA CYS A 178 2.90 6.64 -22.61
C CYS A 178 2.07 5.88 -23.66
N GLY A 179 1.08 5.08 -23.24
CA GLY A 179 0.18 4.40 -24.17
C GLY A 179 -0.67 5.34 -25.03
N GLU A 180 -0.85 6.58 -24.61
CA GLU A 180 -1.55 7.62 -25.37
C GLU A 180 -0.62 8.49 -26.23
N CYS A 181 0.69 8.24 -26.16
CA CYS A 181 1.70 9.04 -26.87
C CYS A 181 2.06 8.41 -28.21
N GLU A 182 1.96 9.19 -29.29
CA GLU A 182 2.28 8.75 -30.66
C GLU A 182 3.76 8.47 -30.91
N HIS A 183 4.66 8.86 -29.97
CA HIS A 183 6.11 8.78 -30.13
C HIS A 183 6.75 7.67 -29.29
N VAL A 184 5.99 6.65 -28.88
CA VAL A 184 6.52 5.54 -28.08
C VAL A 184 6.93 4.36 -29.00
N PRO A 185 8.13 3.79 -28.77
CA PRO A 185 9.19 4.18 -27.84
C PRO A 185 9.99 5.41 -28.30
N CYS A 186 10.24 6.35 -27.38
CA CYS A 186 10.94 7.59 -27.69
C CYS A 186 12.34 7.64 -27.06
N GLU A 187 13.10 8.70 -27.38
CA GLU A 187 14.45 8.91 -26.86
C GLU A 187 14.53 8.94 -25.33
N ILE A 188 13.47 9.43 -24.66
CA ILE A 188 13.41 9.42 -23.17
C ILE A 188 13.40 8.00 -22.64
N TRP A 189 12.69 7.07 -23.29
CA TRP A 189 12.71 5.65 -22.92
C TRP A 189 14.11 5.05 -23.06
N ARG A 190 14.80 5.37 -24.15
CA ARG A 190 16.14 4.87 -24.42
C ARG A 190 17.18 5.35 -23.41
N ARG A 191 17.04 6.59 -22.94
CA ARG A 191 17.91 7.16 -21.89
C ARG A 191 17.65 6.61 -20.49
N THR A 192 16.51 5.94 -20.27
CA THR A 192 16.17 5.32 -18.98
C THR A 192 16.47 3.82 -18.94
N LYS A 193 17.38 3.34 -19.81
CA LYS A 193 17.89 1.97 -19.77
C LYS A 193 18.59 1.71 -18.44
N ASP A 194 18.23 0.59 -17.79
CA ASP A 194 18.97 0.09 -16.64
C ASP A 194 20.38 -0.35 -17.10
N PRO A 195 21.46 0.13 -16.46
CA PRO A 195 22.83 -0.24 -16.85
C PRO A 195 23.12 -1.74 -16.77
N SER A 196 22.35 -2.51 -16.01
CA SER A 196 22.50 -3.97 -15.89
C SER A 196 21.96 -4.73 -17.09
N TYR A 197 21.14 -4.11 -17.94
CA TYR A 197 20.54 -4.77 -19.10
C TYR A 197 21.48 -4.77 -20.32
N THR A 198 21.58 -5.93 -20.97
CA THR A 198 22.11 -5.99 -22.34
C THR A 198 21.19 -5.23 -23.30
N GLU A 199 21.65 -4.95 -24.52
CA GLU A 199 20.82 -4.27 -25.52
C GLU A 199 19.59 -5.11 -25.88
N GLU A 200 19.76 -6.42 -26.03
CA GLU A 200 18.69 -7.36 -26.37
C GLU A 200 17.63 -7.46 -25.27
N GLU A 201 18.05 -7.50 -23.99
CA GLU A 201 17.15 -7.50 -22.85
C GLU A 201 16.37 -6.21 -22.76
N PHE A 202 17.02 -5.10 -23.03
CA PHE A 202 16.38 -3.80 -23.02
C PHE A 202 15.32 -3.66 -24.11
N GLU A 203 15.63 -4.02 -25.36
CA GLU A 203 14.66 -4.01 -26.47
C GLU A 203 13.47 -4.95 -26.17
N ARG A 204 13.71 -6.11 -25.61
CA ARG A 204 12.63 -7.01 -25.15
C ARG A 204 11.77 -6.34 -24.10
N SER A 205 12.37 -5.67 -23.12
CA SER A 205 11.64 -4.94 -22.09
C SER A 205 10.77 -3.82 -22.66
N ILE A 206 11.25 -3.14 -23.69
CA ILE A 206 10.48 -2.11 -24.40
C ILE A 206 9.24 -2.73 -25.05
N GLN A 207 9.37 -3.85 -25.77
CA GLN A 207 8.24 -4.51 -26.40
C GLN A 207 7.20 -4.98 -25.39
N GLU A 208 7.62 -5.61 -24.30
CA GLU A 208 6.72 -6.02 -23.23
C GLU A 208 5.96 -4.85 -22.60
N ARG A 209 6.63 -3.71 -22.42
CA ARG A 209 6.02 -2.50 -21.87
C ARG A 209 4.99 -1.91 -22.81
N ILE A 210 5.28 -1.88 -24.11
CA ILE A 210 4.34 -1.44 -25.16
C ILE A 210 3.10 -2.33 -25.18
N GLU A 211 3.26 -3.66 -25.13
CA GLU A 211 2.13 -4.59 -25.11
C GLU A 211 1.22 -4.35 -23.90
N ARG A 212 1.80 -4.15 -22.70
CA ARG A 212 1.02 -3.83 -21.51
C ARG A 212 0.28 -2.50 -21.61
N LEU A 213 0.92 -1.47 -22.20
CA LEU A 213 0.25 -0.18 -22.40
C LEU A 213 -0.95 -0.30 -23.34
N LYS A 214 -0.87 -1.10 -24.41
CA LYS A 214 -1.99 -1.36 -25.30
C LYS A 214 -3.19 -1.97 -24.56
N THR A 215 -2.94 -2.88 -23.62
CA THR A 215 -4.01 -3.53 -22.83
C THR A 215 -4.67 -2.58 -21.83
N VAL A 216 -3.91 -1.61 -21.28
CA VAL A 216 -4.39 -0.69 -20.25
C VAL A 216 -5.16 0.50 -20.87
N THR A 217 -4.67 1.04 -21.99
CA THR A 217 -5.27 2.25 -22.58
C THR A 217 -6.40 1.95 -23.58
N GLY A 218 -6.52 0.71 -24.03
CA GLY A 218 -7.50 0.32 -25.05
C GLY A 218 -7.30 1.00 -26.42
N SER A 219 -6.24 1.79 -26.58
CA SER A 219 -5.94 2.54 -27.81
C SER A 219 -4.84 1.86 -28.61
N PRO A 220 -4.95 1.79 -29.94
CA PRO A 220 -3.88 1.28 -30.77
C PRO A 220 -2.70 2.27 -30.76
N ILE A 221 -1.59 1.88 -30.14
CA ILE A 221 -0.32 2.57 -30.33
C ILE A 221 0.07 2.35 -31.79
N LYS A 222 0.03 3.39 -32.61
CA LYS A 222 0.53 3.34 -33.98
C LYS A 222 2.03 3.13 -33.89
N GLY A 223 2.49 1.93 -34.34
CA GLY A 223 3.91 1.60 -34.46
C GLY A 223 4.56 2.30 -35.62
#